data_102cc64e495362c2b612d4435f5367d5
#
_entry.id   102cc64e495362c2b612d4435f5367d5
#
_cell.length_a   1.000
_cell.length_b   1.000
_cell.length_c   1.000
_cell.angle_alpha   90.00
_cell.angle_beta   90.00
_cell.angle_gamma   90.00
#
_symmetry.space_group_name_H-M   'P 1'
#
loop_
_entity.id
_entity.type
_entity.pdbx_description
1 polymer ?
#
loop_
_entity_poly.entity_id
_entity_poly.type
_entity_poly.pdbx_seq_one_letter_code
_entity_poly.pdbx_strand_id
1 'polypeptide(L)'
;MKNSILFCVLSVAALSLCGCLNPHLSSMGASQMIVAHQPRMAVNGNSSSMTLSVDAFGGVKMTGRNVKDGFTAGGTAALNYRLLGASSPLYLEAAFGGKGGQVSLDCSEGGKCNDGYMAWLASPEGKKKYSFWNLQERLAVGADFDLGPVILGLGAGVQLFEGGGKFDDVRDYLGMSFAENDDEGFGVKLYSSARIGARLGQYGVLALDADVMWLKSVNVGLMLNYFHPSGFHGGVFAVEKVGYGVNFGKTFSF
;
A
#
# COMPACT_ATOMS: atom_id res chain seq x y z
N MET A 1 2.16 -26.10 -21.06
CA MET A 1 2.81 -25.13 -20.16
C MET A 1 2.10 -23.78 -20.04
N LYS A 2 1.64 -23.13 -21.14
CA LYS A 2 0.95 -21.82 -21.04
C LYS A 2 -0.32 -21.84 -20.16
N ASN A 3 -1.13 -22.89 -20.24
CA ASN A 3 -2.38 -22.99 -19.47
C ASN A 3 -2.17 -23.25 -17.97
N SER A 4 -1.06 -23.93 -17.60
CA SER A 4 -0.76 -24.20 -16.19
C SER A 4 -0.32 -22.95 -15.43
N ILE A 5 0.42 -22.06 -16.10
CA ILE A 5 0.83 -20.76 -15.51
C ILE A 5 -0.38 -19.85 -15.29
N LEU A 6 -1.29 -19.79 -16.28
CA LEU A 6 -2.51 -19.00 -16.16
C LEU A 6 -3.41 -19.53 -15.02
N PHE A 7 -3.48 -20.85 -14.84
CA PHE A 7 -4.25 -21.46 -13.75
C PHE A 7 -3.66 -21.17 -12.37
N CYS A 8 -2.32 -21.23 -12.21
CA CYS A 8 -1.65 -20.82 -10.98
C CYS A 8 -1.86 -19.33 -10.67
N VAL A 9 -1.79 -18.47 -11.68
CA VAL A 9 -1.99 -17.04 -11.55
C VAL A 9 -3.42 -16.71 -11.10
N LEU A 10 -4.42 -17.33 -11.73
CA LEU A 10 -5.83 -17.18 -11.36
C LEU A 10 -6.12 -17.75 -9.98
N SER A 11 -5.49 -18.86 -9.60
CA SER A 11 -5.65 -19.46 -8.26
C SER A 11 -5.08 -18.58 -7.17
N VAL A 12 -3.90 -17.98 -7.36
CA VAL A 12 -3.31 -17.03 -6.42
C VAL A 12 -4.17 -15.77 -6.30
N ALA A 13 -4.64 -15.22 -7.42
CA ALA A 13 -5.54 -14.07 -7.42
C ALA A 13 -6.89 -14.38 -6.75
N ALA A 14 -7.48 -15.57 -7.00
CA ALA A 14 -8.72 -15.99 -6.38
C ALA A 14 -8.58 -16.26 -4.88
N LEU A 15 -7.46 -16.85 -4.44
CA LEU A 15 -7.14 -17.01 -3.03
C LEU A 15 -6.94 -15.65 -2.33
N SER A 16 -6.39 -14.67 -3.08
CA SER A 16 -6.25 -13.29 -2.59
C SER A 16 -7.59 -12.60 -2.37
N LEU A 17 -8.60 -12.91 -3.16
CA LEU A 17 -9.94 -12.30 -3.08
C LEU A 17 -10.88 -13.02 -2.09
N CYS A 18 -10.57 -14.25 -1.69
CA CYS A 18 -11.42 -15.06 -0.80
C CYS A 18 -11.08 -14.91 0.71
N GLY A 19 -10.08 -14.10 1.06
CA GLY A 19 -9.77 -13.80 2.47
C GLY A 19 -10.93 -13.04 3.10
N CYS A 20 -11.58 -13.66 4.10
CA CYS A 20 -12.69 -13.07 4.84
C CYS A 20 -12.30 -11.66 5.33
N LEU A 21 -12.97 -10.66 4.79
CA LEU A 21 -12.90 -9.27 5.22
C LEU A 21 -13.48 -9.14 6.64
N ASN A 22 -12.65 -9.37 7.63
CA ASN A 22 -12.99 -8.98 8.98
C ASN A 22 -12.46 -7.55 9.19
N PRO A 23 -13.32 -6.54 9.32
CA PRO A 23 -12.90 -5.16 9.49
C PRO A 23 -12.43 -4.92 10.92
N HIS A 24 -11.30 -5.48 11.30
CA HIS A 24 -10.63 -5.11 12.53
C HIS A 24 -9.86 -3.82 12.29
N LEU A 25 -10.12 -2.83 13.11
CA LEU A 25 -9.33 -1.61 13.23
C LEU A 25 -7.92 -2.00 13.65
N SER A 26 -7.05 -2.18 12.69
CA SER A 26 -5.63 -2.16 13.00
C SER A 26 -5.25 -0.74 13.33
N SER A 27 -4.24 -0.61 14.14
CA SER A 27 -3.64 0.65 14.54
C SER A 27 -3.43 1.58 13.33
N MET A 28 -3.33 2.84 13.60
CA MET A 28 -3.06 3.89 12.63
C MET A 28 -1.75 3.73 11.88
N GLY A 29 -0.93 2.78 12.29
CA GLY A 29 0.24 2.31 11.61
C GLY A 29 -0.04 1.41 10.42
N ALA A 30 -1.23 1.51 9.76
CA ALA A 30 -1.52 0.67 8.62
C ALA A 30 -0.30 0.52 7.73
N SER A 31 0.18 -0.69 7.71
CA SER A 31 1.49 -1.08 7.22
C SER A 31 1.60 -1.08 5.69
N GLN A 32 0.55 -0.72 4.97
CA GLN A 32 0.61 -0.76 3.52
C GLN A 32 1.42 0.39 2.94
N MET A 33 2.45 0.03 2.19
CA MET A 33 3.29 0.96 1.44
C MET A 33 2.56 1.41 0.18
N ILE A 34 2.63 2.70 -0.12
CA ILE A 34 2.11 3.26 -1.35
C ILE A 34 3.27 3.35 -2.33
N VAL A 35 3.37 2.39 -3.22
CA VAL A 35 4.40 2.32 -4.25
C VAL A 35 3.73 2.17 -5.61
N ALA A 36 4.04 3.09 -6.52
CA ALA A 36 3.66 2.94 -7.92
C ALA A 36 4.55 1.87 -8.57
N HIS A 37 4.00 0.68 -8.77
CA HIS A 37 4.70 -0.40 -9.47
C HIS A 37 4.78 -0.10 -10.95
N GLN A 38 5.94 0.31 -11.42
CA GLN A 38 6.12 0.62 -12.82
C GLN A 38 6.10 -0.64 -13.68
N PRO A 39 5.19 -0.76 -14.66
CA PRO A 39 5.22 -1.83 -15.62
C PRO A 39 6.52 -1.79 -16.44
N ARG A 40 7.11 -2.94 -16.69
CA ARG A 40 8.37 -3.12 -17.40
C ARG A 40 8.56 -2.26 -18.66
N MET A 41 7.48 -1.99 -19.39
CA MET A 41 7.51 -1.35 -20.70
C MET A 41 7.07 0.13 -20.66
N ALA A 42 6.90 0.70 -19.47
CA ALA A 42 6.44 2.09 -19.36
C ALA A 42 7.54 3.11 -19.68
N VAL A 43 8.80 2.73 -19.59
CA VAL A 43 9.94 3.63 -19.89
C VAL A 43 10.55 3.27 -21.25
N ASN A 44 10.34 4.13 -22.23
CA ASN A 44 11.05 4.29 -23.53
C ASN A 44 11.67 3.03 -24.14
N GLY A 45 10.97 1.90 -24.18
CA GLY A 45 11.46 0.72 -24.90
C GLY A 45 12.84 0.22 -24.46
N ASN A 46 13.47 0.89 -23.51
CA ASN A 46 14.78 0.51 -23.02
C ASN A 46 14.66 -0.71 -22.11
N SER A 47 15.37 -1.72 -22.53
CA SER A 47 15.56 -2.98 -21.82
C SER A 47 16.50 -2.83 -20.62
N SER A 48 16.22 -1.88 -19.76
CA SER A 48 16.97 -1.70 -18.52
C SER A 48 16.76 -2.90 -17.59
N SER A 49 17.84 -3.41 -17.04
CA SER A 49 17.79 -4.49 -16.06
C SER A 49 17.46 -3.98 -14.65
N MET A 50 17.63 -2.69 -14.42
CA MET A 50 17.42 -2.08 -13.10
C MET A 50 16.66 -0.76 -13.22
N THR A 51 15.68 -0.55 -12.36
CA THR A 51 14.94 0.71 -12.25
C THR A 51 14.82 1.14 -10.80
N LEU A 52 14.93 2.43 -10.56
CA LEU A 52 14.66 3.08 -9.26
C LEU A 52 13.48 4.02 -9.43
N SER A 53 12.40 3.77 -8.71
CA SER A 53 11.26 4.68 -8.61
C SER A 53 11.32 5.45 -7.30
N VAL A 54 11.01 6.73 -7.35
CA VAL A 54 10.85 7.58 -6.17
C VAL A 54 9.50 8.26 -6.24
N ASP A 55 8.71 8.08 -5.20
CA ASP A 55 7.34 8.56 -5.10
C ASP A 55 7.15 9.47 -3.90
N ALA A 56 6.32 10.48 -4.05
CA ALA A 56 5.70 11.23 -2.98
C ALA A 56 4.19 11.06 -3.06
N PHE A 57 3.53 11.03 -1.92
CA PHE A 57 2.09 10.88 -1.86
C PHE A 57 1.48 11.70 -0.74
N GLY A 58 0.21 12.02 -0.92
CA GLY A 58 -0.59 12.68 0.09
C GLY A 58 -2.06 12.30 -0.05
N GLY A 59 -2.74 12.21 1.07
CA GLY A 59 -4.14 11.82 1.08
C GLY A 59 -4.86 12.15 2.37
N VAL A 60 -6.15 11.94 2.33
CA VAL A 60 -7.02 12.06 3.50
C VAL A 60 -7.33 10.65 4.01
N LYS A 61 -7.37 10.51 5.32
CA LYS A 61 -7.66 9.22 5.93
C LYS A 61 -9.14 8.89 5.74
N MET A 62 -9.42 7.65 5.38
CA MET A 62 -10.79 7.14 5.36
C MET A 62 -11.34 7.12 6.78
N THR A 63 -12.55 7.62 6.95
CA THR A 63 -13.28 7.51 8.21
C THR A 63 -13.47 6.05 8.57
N GLY A 64 -13.08 5.69 9.78
CA GLY A 64 -13.22 4.34 10.34
C GLY A 64 -13.98 4.38 11.64
N ARG A 65 -14.20 3.22 12.26
CA ARG A 65 -15.02 3.09 13.48
C ARG A 65 -14.64 4.05 14.62
N ASN A 66 -13.37 4.47 14.70
CA ASN A 66 -12.87 5.35 15.77
C ASN A 66 -12.03 6.50 15.23
N VAL A 67 -12.13 6.80 13.94
CA VAL A 67 -11.44 7.91 13.29
C VAL A 67 -12.43 8.76 12.52
N LYS A 68 -12.50 10.02 12.86
CA LYS A 68 -13.40 10.98 12.20
C LYS A 68 -12.79 11.51 10.92
N ASP A 69 -11.60 12.07 11.04
CA ASP A 69 -10.86 12.66 9.93
C ASP A 69 -9.35 12.49 10.12
N GLY A 70 -8.59 12.76 9.08
CA GLY A 70 -7.15 12.78 9.16
C GLY A 70 -6.51 13.00 7.81
N PHE A 71 -5.22 13.27 7.83
CA PHE A 71 -4.41 13.30 6.63
C PHE A 71 -3.17 12.41 6.79
N THR A 72 -2.66 11.93 5.68
CA THR A 72 -1.37 11.24 5.59
C THR A 72 -0.55 11.81 4.45
N ALA A 73 0.75 11.87 4.63
CA ALA A 73 1.69 12.21 3.58
C ALA A 73 2.95 11.39 3.78
N GLY A 74 3.68 11.14 2.70
CA GLY A 74 4.91 10.36 2.78
C GLY A 74 5.61 10.24 1.43
N GLY A 75 6.58 9.35 1.41
CA GLY A 75 7.32 9.02 0.20
C GLY A 75 7.86 7.60 0.25
N THR A 76 8.12 7.06 -0.93
CA THR A 76 8.68 5.73 -1.12
C THR A 76 9.79 5.74 -2.17
N ALA A 77 10.73 4.83 -2.05
CA ALA A 77 11.72 4.52 -3.06
C ALA A 77 11.69 3.01 -3.31
N ALA A 78 11.62 2.59 -4.56
CA ALA A 78 11.58 1.18 -4.94
C ALA A 78 12.61 0.88 -6.02
N LEU A 79 13.48 -0.07 -5.74
CA LEU A 79 14.48 -0.62 -6.66
C LEU A 79 13.93 -1.93 -7.22
N ASN A 80 13.83 -2.03 -8.53
CA ASN A 80 13.47 -3.25 -9.23
C ASN A 80 14.65 -3.74 -10.06
N TYR A 81 15.00 -5.01 -9.89
CA TYR A 81 16.06 -5.68 -10.64
C TYR A 81 15.47 -6.84 -11.43
N ARG A 82 15.67 -6.84 -12.76
CA ARG A 82 15.22 -7.90 -13.66
C ARG A 82 16.14 -9.11 -13.56
N LEU A 83 15.59 -10.21 -13.09
CA LEU A 83 16.31 -11.51 -13.07
C LEU A 83 16.49 -12.01 -14.50
N LEU A 84 17.65 -12.61 -14.80
CA LEU A 84 17.94 -13.19 -16.13
C LEU A 84 17.97 -12.17 -17.27
N GLY A 85 18.20 -10.89 -16.96
CA GLY A 85 18.38 -9.82 -17.95
C GLY A 85 17.11 -9.03 -18.24
N ALA A 86 17.28 -7.94 -18.97
CA ALA A 86 16.27 -6.92 -19.20
C ALA A 86 14.98 -7.43 -19.89
N SER A 87 15.06 -8.50 -20.67
CA SER A 87 13.91 -9.12 -21.34
C SER A 87 13.10 -10.08 -20.45
N SER A 88 13.63 -10.42 -19.27
CA SER A 88 12.94 -11.33 -18.35
C SER A 88 11.64 -10.73 -17.82
N PRO A 89 10.56 -11.51 -17.71
CA PRO A 89 9.39 -11.08 -16.98
C PRO A 89 9.63 -10.99 -15.47
N LEU A 90 10.58 -11.77 -14.95
CA LEU A 90 10.83 -11.91 -13.51
C LEU A 90 11.65 -10.75 -12.97
N TYR A 91 11.28 -10.27 -11.78
CA TYR A 91 12.01 -9.22 -11.08
C TYR A 91 12.09 -9.47 -9.57
N LEU A 92 13.10 -8.84 -8.96
CA LEU A 92 13.19 -8.60 -7.52
C LEU A 92 12.86 -7.14 -7.26
N GLU A 93 12.12 -6.86 -6.20
CA GLU A 93 11.84 -5.53 -5.71
C GLU A 93 12.34 -5.38 -4.28
N ALA A 94 13.04 -4.27 -4.03
CA ALA A 94 13.33 -3.79 -2.70
C ALA A 94 12.78 -2.36 -2.59
N ALA A 95 11.87 -2.13 -1.65
CA ALA A 95 11.29 -0.82 -1.46
C ALA A 95 11.43 -0.37 -0.01
N PHE A 96 11.63 0.93 0.17
CA PHE A 96 11.65 1.61 1.45
C PHE A 96 10.74 2.83 1.39
N GLY A 97 10.02 3.10 2.48
CA GLY A 97 9.15 4.26 2.54
C GLY A 97 8.82 4.70 3.95
N GLY A 98 8.29 5.90 4.03
CA GLY A 98 7.79 6.44 5.28
C GLY A 98 6.55 7.28 5.03
N LYS A 99 5.68 7.30 6.00
CA LYS A 99 4.51 8.17 6.04
C LYS A 99 4.26 8.68 7.44
N GLY A 100 3.59 9.81 7.51
CA GLY A 100 3.13 10.39 8.75
C GLY A 100 1.88 11.21 8.53
N GLY A 101 1.26 11.62 9.61
CA GLY A 101 0.05 12.41 9.52
C GLY A 101 -0.56 12.74 10.87
N GLN A 102 -1.81 13.15 10.80
CA GLN A 102 -2.61 13.43 11.98
C GLN A 102 -4.03 12.89 11.79
N VAL A 103 -4.64 12.54 12.90
CA VAL A 103 -6.02 12.03 12.93
C VAL A 103 -6.78 12.63 14.09
N SER A 104 -8.08 12.81 13.88
CA SER A 104 -9.05 13.07 14.94
C SER A 104 -9.79 11.78 15.26
N LEU A 105 -10.04 11.54 16.55
CA LEU A 105 -10.75 10.37 17.00
C LEU A 105 -12.25 10.63 17.12
N ASP A 106 -13.04 9.57 16.95
CA ASP A 106 -14.50 9.61 17.10
C ASP A 106 -14.99 8.22 17.54
N CYS A 107 -16.25 8.16 17.89
CA CYS A 107 -16.96 6.89 18.05
C CYS A 107 -18.11 6.85 17.08
N SER A 108 -17.90 6.22 15.92
CA SER A 108 -18.96 6.02 14.95
C SER A 108 -19.89 4.85 15.33
N GLU A 109 -21.09 4.86 14.77
CA GLU A 109 -22.06 3.77 14.90
C GLU A 109 -21.42 2.42 14.57
N GLY A 110 -21.46 1.50 15.54
CA GLY A 110 -20.85 0.17 15.46
C GLY A 110 -19.45 0.04 16.06
N GLY A 111 -18.85 1.12 16.58
CA GLY A 111 -17.66 1.08 17.43
C GLY A 111 -18.00 0.56 18.83
N LYS A 112 -17.13 -0.29 19.40
CA LYS A 112 -17.23 -0.67 20.83
C LYS A 112 -16.64 0.45 21.68
N CYS A 113 -17.41 1.53 21.87
CA CYS A 113 -17.02 2.63 22.73
C CYS A 113 -17.69 2.46 24.08
N ASN A 114 -16.89 2.34 25.12
CA ASN A 114 -17.41 2.35 26.48
C ASN A 114 -17.64 3.79 26.97
N ASP A 115 -18.35 3.93 28.08
CA ASP A 115 -18.69 5.25 28.66
C ASP A 115 -17.44 6.08 28.98
N GLY A 116 -16.34 5.44 29.39
CA GLY A 116 -15.07 6.10 29.66
C GLY A 116 -14.46 6.72 28.42
N TYR A 117 -14.51 6.04 27.30
CA TYR A 117 -14.03 6.58 26.01
C TYR A 117 -14.91 7.74 25.52
N MET A 118 -16.21 7.60 25.64
CA MET A 118 -17.15 8.66 25.27
C MET A 118 -16.93 9.92 26.13
N ALA A 119 -16.72 9.75 27.43
CA ALA A 119 -16.39 10.85 28.33
C ALA A 119 -15.05 11.50 27.96
N TRP A 120 -14.04 10.71 27.60
CA TRP A 120 -12.76 11.20 27.15
C TRP A 120 -12.86 11.96 25.81
N LEU A 121 -13.59 11.43 24.81
CA LEU A 121 -13.83 12.11 23.54
C LEU A 121 -14.52 13.49 23.73
N ALA A 122 -15.36 13.63 24.73
CA ALA A 122 -16.02 14.89 25.07
C ALA A 122 -15.05 15.90 25.71
N SER A 123 -13.93 15.46 26.26
CA SER A 123 -12.92 16.28 26.91
C SER A 123 -12.11 17.11 25.92
N PRO A 124 -11.39 18.16 26.37
CA PRO A 124 -10.46 18.90 25.53
C PRO A 124 -9.36 18.01 24.90
N GLU A 125 -8.91 16.97 25.61
CA GLU A 125 -7.93 16.02 25.10
C GLU A 125 -8.49 15.19 23.93
N GLY A 126 -9.66 14.61 24.08
CA GLY A 126 -10.30 13.80 23.04
C GLY A 126 -10.61 14.58 21.74
N LYS A 127 -10.66 15.91 21.81
CA LYS A 127 -10.86 16.78 20.64
C LYS A 127 -9.58 17.14 19.90
N LYS A 128 -8.41 16.78 20.43
CA LYS A 128 -7.12 17.05 19.77
C LYS A 128 -6.90 16.16 18.57
N LYS A 129 -6.00 16.59 17.68
CA LYS A 129 -5.44 15.76 16.62
C LYS A 129 -4.20 15.07 17.12
N TYR A 130 -4.11 13.79 16.80
CA TYR A 130 -3.00 12.92 17.20
C TYR A 130 -2.10 12.61 16.01
N SER A 131 -0.80 12.83 16.16
CA SER A 131 0.19 12.52 15.15
C SER A 131 0.53 11.04 15.17
N PHE A 132 0.84 10.51 14.00
CA PHE A 132 1.42 9.17 13.80
C PHE A 132 2.53 9.24 12.77
N TRP A 133 3.41 8.25 12.79
CA TRP A 133 4.41 7.99 11.77
C TRP A 133 4.56 6.49 11.54
N ASN A 134 5.06 6.13 10.37
CA ASN A 134 5.32 4.73 10.01
C ASN A 134 6.47 4.67 9.01
N LEU A 135 7.45 3.80 9.25
CA LEU A 135 8.50 3.41 8.32
C LEU A 135 8.22 2.01 7.80
N GLN A 136 8.57 1.75 6.56
CA GLN A 136 8.22 0.53 5.87
C GLN A 136 9.34 0.08 4.95
N GLU A 137 9.60 -1.23 4.95
CA GLU A 137 10.53 -1.89 4.06
C GLU A 137 9.84 -3.07 3.41
N ARG A 138 10.06 -3.28 2.11
CA ARG A 138 9.47 -4.40 1.38
C ARG A 138 10.52 -5.10 0.53
N LEU A 139 10.50 -6.44 0.58
CA LEU A 139 11.21 -7.30 -0.34
C LEU A 139 10.20 -8.20 -1.05
N ALA A 140 10.19 -8.17 -2.37
CA ALA A 140 9.25 -8.94 -3.17
C ALA A 140 9.91 -9.54 -4.41
N VAL A 141 9.31 -10.60 -4.90
CA VAL A 141 9.56 -11.17 -6.22
C VAL A 141 8.31 -11.01 -7.06
N GLY A 142 8.45 -10.82 -8.35
CA GLY A 142 7.29 -10.67 -9.20
C GLY A 142 7.58 -11.00 -10.66
N ALA A 143 6.53 -10.93 -11.46
CA ALA A 143 6.60 -11.11 -12.90
C ALA A 143 5.65 -10.16 -13.62
N ASP A 144 6.14 -9.54 -14.71
CA ASP A 144 5.32 -8.76 -15.65
C ASP A 144 5.25 -9.50 -16.98
N PHE A 145 4.04 -9.81 -17.41
CA PHE A 145 3.76 -10.49 -18.68
C PHE A 145 3.26 -9.46 -19.70
N ASP A 146 4.01 -9.35 -20.78
CA ASP A 146 3.66 -8.50 -21.92
C ASP A 146 2.76 -9.29 -22.89
N LEU A 147 1.52 -8.86 -22.99
CA LEU A 147 0.50 -9.44 -23.87
C LEU A 147 0.15 -8.51 -25.05
N GLY A 148 1.07 -7.61 -25.42
CA GLY A 148 0.87 -6.61 -26.46
C GLY A 148 0.18 -5.36 -25.92
N PRO A 149 -1.14 -5.15 -26.15
CA PRO A 149 -1.83 -3.95 -25.67
C PRO A 149 -2.02 -3.95 -24.14
N VAL A 150 -1.90 -5.13 -23.50
CA VAL A 150 -2.12 -5.33 -22.08
C VAL A 150 -0.85 -5.87 -21.41
N ILE A 151 -0.57 -5.39 -20.21
CA ILE A 151 0.48 -5.90 -19.34
C ILE A 151 -0.18 -6.47 -18.10
N LEU A 152 0.21 -7.70 -17.73
CA LEU A 152 -0.23 -8.31 -16.47
C LEU A 152 0.99 -8.43 -15.55
N GLY A 153 0.84 -7.99 -14.30
CA GLY A 153 1.88 -8.11 -13.28
C GLY A 153 1.37 -8.87 -12.07
N LEU A 154 2.27 -9.60 -11.44
CA LEU A 154 2.05 -10.28 -10.17
C LEU A 154 3.28 -10.13 -9.30
N GLY A 155 3.07 -10.03 -7.99
CA GLY A 155 4.14 -9.96 -7.03
C GLY A 155 3.77 -10.63 -5.71
N ALA A 156 4.78 -11.10 -4.99
CA ALA A 156 4.64 -11.60 -3.63
C ALA A 156 5.93 -11.36 -2.84
N GLY A 157 5.81 -11.17 -1.54
CA GLY A 157 6.97 -10.89 -0.70
C GLY A 157 6.62 -10.68 0.75
N VAL A 158 7.52 -10.00 1.43
CA VAL A 158 7.39 -9.63 2.82
C VAL A 158 7.54 -8.12 2.97
N GLN A 159 6.78 -7.55 3.88
CA GLN A 159 6.89 -6.16 4.28
C GLN A 159 7.11 -6.08 5.77
N LEU A 160 8.16 -5.37 6.16
CA LEU A 160 8.45 -4.95 7.52
C LEU A 160 7.89 -3.55 7.72
N PHE A 161 7.48 -3.25 8.93
CA PHE A 161 7.06 -1.90 9.27
C PHE A 161 7.35 -1.60 10.73
N GLU A 162 7.62 -0.35 11.00
CA GLU A 162 7.74 0.23 12.33
C GLU A 162 6.94 1.53 12.37
N GLY A 163 6.18 1.75 13.43
CA GLY A 163 5.35 2.93 13.56
C GLY A 163 5.17 3.36 15.00
N GLY A 164 4.70 4.58 15.18
CA GLY A 164 4.46 5.18 16.48
C GLY A 164 3.85 6.56 16.36
N GLY A 165 3.76 7.23 17.50
CA GLY A 165 3.27 8.60 17.59
C GLY A 165 2.39 8.83 18.80
N LYS A 166 1.92 10.06 18.99
CA LYS A 166 1.05 10.44 20.11
C LYS A 166 -0.29 9.69 20.12
N PHE A 167 -0.65 9.04 19.03
CA PHE A 167 -1.83 8.20 18.98
C PHE A 167 -1.68 6.94 19.84
N ASP A 168 -0.48 6.37 19.90
CA ASP A 168 -0.21 5.17 20.71
C ASP A 168 -0.34 5.48 22.20
N ASP A 169 0.12 6.66 22.63
CA ASP A 169 -0.04 7.11 24.02
C ASP A 169 -1.51 7.14 24.46
N VAL A 170 -2.39 7.57 23.56
CA VAL A 170 -3.84 7.61 23.83
C VAL A 170 -4.44 6.22 23.89
N ARG A 171 -4.03 5.35 23.02
CA ARG A 171 -4.46 3.96 22.99
C ARG A 171 -4.15 3.28 24.32
N ASP A 172 -2.92 3.41 24.79
CA ASP A 172 -2.46 2.78 26.01
C ASP A 172 -3.12 3.35 27.26
N TYR A 173 -3.31 4.68 27.26
CA TYR A 173 -3.98 5.37 28.37
C TYR A 173 -5.44 4.93 28.57
N LEU A 174 -6.13 4.64 27.48
CA LEU A 174 -7.54 4.25 27.54
C LEU A 174 -7.76 2.75 27.80
N GLY A 175 -6.68 1.97 27.89
CA GLY A 175 -6.77 0.52 28.02
C GLY A 175 -7.54 -0.11 26.88
N MET A 176 -7.63 0.59 25.78
CA MET A 176 -8.38 0.15 24.61
C MET A 176 -7.50 -0.75 23.77
N SER A 177 -7.82 -2.01 23.80
CA SER A 177 -7.43 -2.90 22.73
C SER A 177 -8.14 -2.47 21.43
N PHE A 178 -7.62 -1.45 20.76
CA PHE A 178 -8.13 -1.03 19.43
C PHE A 178 -7.84 -2.05 18.36
N ALA A 179 -6.92 -2.89 18.61
CA ALA A 179 -6.69 -4.09 17.87
C ALA A 179 -6.43 -5.19 18.87
N GLU A 180 -7.14 -6.25 18.77
CA GLU A 180 -6.54 -7.50 19.11
C GLU A 180 -5.23 -7.60 18.34
N ASN A 181 -4.13 -7.18 18.95
CA ASN A 181 -2.74 -7.56 18.72
C ASN A 181 -2.07 -7.25 17.39
N ASP A 182 -2.43 -6.20 16.64
CA ASP A 182 -1.90 -6.21 15.30
C ASP A 182 -0.79 -5.22 14.98
N ASP A 183 -0.46 -4.24 15.76
CA ASP A 183 0.61 -3.31 15.38
C ASP A 183 1.27 -2.61 16.58
N GLU A 184 1.88 -3.36 17.45
CA GLU A 184 2.81 -2.83 18.44
C GLU A 184 4.13 -2.48 17.74
N GLY A 185 4.31 -1.20 17.42
CA GLY A 185 5.58 -0.62 17.01
C GLY A 185 6.25 -1.25 15.78
N PHE A 186 6.55 -2.53 15.82
CA PHE A 186 7.21 -3.28 14.74
C PHE A 186 6.39 -4.50 14.32
N GLY A 187 6.33 -4.77 13.02
CA GLY A 187 5.62 -5.94 12.50
C GLY A 187 6.12 -6.43 11.16
N VAL A 188 5.69 -7.66 10.83
CA VAL A 188 5.98 -8.32 9.56
C VAL A 188 4.66 -8.74 8.94
N LYS A 189 4.47 -8.45 7.65
CA LYS A 189 3.32 -8.89 6.87
C LYS A 189 3.75 -9.58 5.59
N LEU A 190 2.97 -10.55 5.14
CA LEU A 190 3.10 -11.07 3.78
C LEU A 190 2.42 -10.08 2.83
N TYR A 191 3.02 -9.92 1.68
CA TYR A 191 2.60 -9.03 0.62
C TYR A 191 2.28 -9.83 -0.64
N SER A 192 1.21 -9.46 -1.33
CA SER A 192 0.94 -9.90 -2.68
C SER A 192 0.34 -8.76 -3.50
N SER A 193 0.63 -8.75 -4.79
CA SER A 193 0.10 -7.76 -5.72
C SER A 193 -0.35 -8.39 -7.03
N ALA A 194 -1.34 -7.75 -7.64
CA ALA A 194 -1.75 -8.03 -9.00
C ALA A 194 -1.89 -6.69 -9.75
N ARG A 195 -1.46 -6.68 -11.00
CA ARG A 195 -1.51 -5.49 -11.85
C ARG A 195 -2.12 -5.82 -13.20
N ILE A 196 -2.92 -4.90 -13.72
CA ILE A 196 -3.31 -4.85 -15.11
C ILE A 196 -2.96 -3.48 -15.69
N GLY A 197 -2.19 -3.44 -16.77
CA GLY A 197 -1.80 -2.22 -17.47
C GLY A 197 -2.31 -2.21 -18.90
N ALA A 198 -2.76 -1.05 -19.38
CA ALA A 198 -3.12 -0.81 -20.75
C ALA A 198 -2.09 0.12 -21.41
N ARG A 199 -1.53 -0.28 -22.55
CA ARG A 199 -0.62 0.55 -23.33
C ARG A 199 -1.40 1.59 -24.13
N LEU A 200 -0.98 2.83 -24.01
CA LEU A 200 -1.53 3.98 -24.72
C LEU A 200 -0.62 4.39 -25.91
N GLY A 201 0.03 3.42 -26.52
CA GLY A 201 0.99 3.64 -27.59
C GLY A 201 2.20 4.45 -27.11
N GLN A 202 2.52 5.52 -27.83
CA GLN A 202 3.63 6.43 -27.48
C GLN A 202 3.38 7.28 -26.23
N TYR A 203 2.16 7.28 -25.69
CA TYR A 203 1.79 8.09 -24.54
C TYR A 203 2.06 7.41 -23.20
N GLY A 204 2.42 6.14 -23.19
CA GLY A 204 2.77 5.42 -21.96
C GLY A 204 1.80 4.32 -21.57
N VAL A 205 1.63 4.11 -20.27
CA VAL A 205 0.83 3.02 -19.72
C VAL A 205 -0.08 3.54 -18.61
N LEU A 206 -1.34 3.14 -18.66
CA LEU A 206 -2.27 3.28 -17.53
C LEU A 206 -2.36 1.93 -16.84
N ALA A 207 -2.09 1.87 -15.54
CA ALA A 207 -2.09 0.62 -14.78
C ALA A 207 -2.96 0.72 -13.52
N LEU A 208 -3.70 -0.35 -13.26
CA LEU A 208 -4.40 -0.59 -12.01
C LEU A 208 -3.65 -1.66 -11.24
N ASP A 209 -3.22 -1.33 -10.04
CA ASP A 209 -2.58 -2.21 -9.08
C ASP A 209 -3.54 -2.54 -7.95
N ALA A 210 -3.57 -3.80 -7.53
CA ALA A 210 -4.24 -4.27 -6.33
C ALA A 210 -3.20 -4.93 -5.43
N ASP A 211 -3.00 -4.36 -4.25
CA ASP A 211 -2.05 -4.83 -3.25
C ASP A 211 -2.81 -5.42 -2.06
N VAL A 212 -2.35 -6.56 -1.58
CA VAL A 212 -2.93 -7.24 -0.41
C VAL A 212 -1.83 -7.56 0.58
N MET A 213 -2.04 -7.13 1.82
CA MET A 213 -1.18 -7.44 2.95
C MET A 213 -1.87 -8.48 3.83
N TRP A 214 -1.13 -9.52 4.18
CA TRP A 214 -1.62 -10.67 4.94
C TRP A 214 -0.88 -10.80 6.28
N LEU A 215 -1.33 -11.68 7.13
CA LEU A 215 -0.96 -11.98 8.50
C LEU A 215 -1.66 -11.08 9.51
N LYS A 216 -2.34 -11.76 10.46
CA LYS A 216 -3.17 -11.20 11.53
C LYS A 216 -4.34 -10.35 11.03
N SER A 217 -4.14 -9.46 10.07
CA SER A 217 -5.20 -8.70 9.39
C SER A 217 -4.95 -8.63 7.89
N VAL A 218 -6.01 -8.52 7.10
CA VAL A 218 -5.94 -8.30 5.66
C VAL A 218 -6.13 -6.81 5.41
N ASN A 219 -5.23 -6.20 4.66
CA ASN A 219 -5.36 -4.83 4.17
C ASN A 219 -5.30 -4.84 2.65
N VAL A 220 -6.23 -4.18 2.01
CA VAL A 220 -6.31 -4.08 0.55
C VAL A 220 -6.03 -2.65 0.13
N GLY A 221 -5.24 -2.50 -0.92
CA GLY A 221 -4.98 -1.22 -1.58
C GLY A 221 -5.25 -1.33 -3.07
N LEU A 222 -5.83 -0.29 -3.61
CA LEU A 222 -6.02 -0.11 -5.05
C LEU A 222 -5.30 1.17 -5.47
N MET A 223 -4.55 1.10 -6.56
CA MET A 223 -3.84 2.26 -7.12
C MET A 223 -4.04 2.30 -8.62
N LEU A 224 -4.47 3.43 -9.14
CA LEU A 224 -4.55 3.69 -10.57
C LEU A 224 -3.48 4.71 -10.93
N ASN A 225 -2.47 4.29 -11.67
CA ASN A 225 -1.32 5.09 -12.05
C ASN A 225 -1.19 5.23 -13.56
N TYR A 226 -0.82 6.41 -14.00
CA TYR A 226 -0.35 6.68 -15.34
C TYR A 226 1.17 6.80 -15.34
N PHE A 227 1.84 6.05 -16.21
CA PHE A 227 3.29 6.04 -16.42
C PHE A 227 3.62 6.65 -17.77
N HIS A 228 4.25 7.83 -17.75
CA HIS A 228 4.72 8.51 -18.94
C HIS A 228 6.08 7.93 -19.43
N PRO A 229 6.35 7.87 -20.73
CA PRO A 229 7.62 7.34 -21.26
C PRO A 229 8.89 8.02 -20.76
N SER A 230 8.81 9.27 -20.29
CA SER A 230 9.94 9.98 -19.67
C SER A 230 10.30 9.52 -18.26
N GLY A 231 9.57 8.53 -17.72
CA GLY A 231 9.72 8.03 -16.36
C GLY A 231 8.86 8.73 -15.31
N PHE A 232 8.25 9.88 -15.60
CA PHE A 232 7.28 10.46 -14.68
C PHE A 232 6.03 9.61 -14.60
N HIS A 233 5.47 9.53 -13.41
CA HIS A 233 4.21 8.85 -13.18
C HIS A 233 3.42 9.56 -12.08
N GLY A 234 2.14 9.28 -12.04
CA GLY A 234 1.26 9.79 -11.00
C GLY A 234 -0.10 9.13 -11.09
N GLY A 235 -0.83 9.18 -10.00
CA GLY A 235 -2.09 8.50 -9.92
C GLY A 235 -2.88 8.80 -8.68
N VAL A 236 -3.88 7.98 -8.47
CA VAL A 236 -4.74 8.00 -7.30
C VAL A 236 -4.67 6.66 -6.59
N PHE A 237 -4.84 6.67 -5.29
CA PHE A 237 -4.91 5.47 -4.49
C PHE A 237 -6.09 5.47 -3.53
N ALA A 238 -6.58 4.28 -3.22
CA ALA A 238 -7.49 3.99 -2.13
C ALA A 238 -6.94 2.79 -1.38
N VAL A 239 -6.45 3.00 -0.18
CA VAL A 239 -5.81 1.98 0.64
C VAL A 239 -6.54 1.86 1.95
N GLU A 240 -7.04 0.67 2.24
CA GLU A 240 -7.75 0.39 3.48
C GLU A 240 -6.93 0.82 4.68
N LYS A 241 -7.58 1.49 5.64
CA LYS A 241 -6.98 2.02 6.88
C LYS A 241 -5.91 3.12 6.69
N VAL A 242 -5.45 3.36 5.45
CA VAL A 242 -4.56 4.50 5.14
C VAL A 242 -5.38 5.69 4.67
N GLY A 243 -6.26 5.47 3.72
CA GLY A 243 -7.08 6.51 3.14
C GLY A 243 -7.09 6.49 1.61
N TYR A 244 -7.50 7.60 1.04
CA TYR A 244 -7.43 7.83 -0.40
C TYR A 244 -6.68 9.12 -0.68
N GLY A 245 -6.02 9.17 -1.82
CA GLY A 245 -5.18 10.31 -2.17
C GLY A 245 -4.56 10.21 -3.54
N VAL A 246 -3.50 10.98 -3.69
CA VAL A 246 -2.72 11.06 -4.93
C VAL A 246 -1.27 10.72 -4.65
N ASN A 247 -0.62 10.15 -5.65
CA ASN A 247 0.82 9.96 -5.68
C ASN A 247 1.40 10.56 -6.95
N PHE A 248 2.66 10.91 -6.87
CA PHE A 248 3.47 11.41 -7.99
C PHE A 248 4.91 10.98 -7.79
N GLY A 249 5.56 10.59 -8.88
CA GLY A 249 6.93 10.11 -8.79
C GLY A 249 7.68 10.12 -10.12
N LYS A 250 8.90 9.62 -10.05
CA LYS A 250 9.78 9.44 -11.21
C LYS A 250 10.56 8.14 -11.10
N THR A 251 10.64 7.44 -12.21
CA THR A 251 11.46 6.26 -12.37
C THR A 251 12.69 6.57 -13.22
N PHE A 252 13.81 6.07 -12.77
CA PHE A 252 15.11 6.12 -13.43
C PHE A 252 15.46 4.70 -13.88
N SER A 253 16.01 4.56 -15.08
CA SER A 253 16.43 3.28 -15.67
C SER A 253 17.93 3.25 -15.84
N PHE A 254 18.59 2.11 -15.52
CA PHE A 254 20.04 1.92 -15.55
C PHE A 254 20.43 0.66 -16.33
#